data_b92ab2afada0f62d3312993221524cd6
#
_entry.id   b92ab2afada0f62d3312993221524cd6
#
_cell.length_a   1.000
_cell.length_b   1.000
_cell.length_c   1.000
_cell.angle_alpha   90.00
_cell.angle_beta   90.00
_cell.angle_gamma   90.00
#
_symmetry.space_group_name_H-M   'P 1'
#
loop_
_entity.id
_entity.type
_entity.pdbx_description
1 polymer ?
#
loop_
_entity_poly.entity_id
_entity_poly.type
_entity_poly.pdbx_seq_one_letter_code
_entity_poly.pdbx_strand_id
1 'polypeptide(L)'
;MTIDPGVRRIVVGVDGSEESVAALRWACREASLRAAEVHAVLALEAACHQVASYAVPAPRQTSGSWGAAREVLRRSVSEAASLYPGVSVRTDITEGLAARVLLDHAREADMLVLGRTAHGPDPYRGAGPVIRVCLRAAPCPVVIIGPAAAASHDDHVPESWQRTQAYLTAAR
;
A
#
# COMPACT_ATOMS: atom_id res chain seq x y z
N MET A 1 14.77 21.25 23.75
CA MET A 1 14.84 19.91 23.15
C MET A 1 14.07 19.98 21.85
N THR A 2 14.78 20.28 20.78
CA THR A 2 14.18 20.40 19.43
C THR A 2 13.87 18.97 18.97
N ILE A 3 12.60 18.60 18.93
CA ILE A 3 12.16 17.39 18.25
C ILE A 3 12.36 17.73 16.78
N ASP A 4 13.40 17.15 16.18
CA ASP A 4 13.54 17.11 14.74
C ASP A 4 12.23 16.46 14.21
N PRO A 5 11.41 17.16 13.43
CA PRO A 5 10.24 16.52 12.85
C PRO A 5 10.80 15.54 11.82
N GLY A 6 11.06 14.31 12.27
CA GLY A 6 11.62 13.24 11.46
C GLY A 6 10.90 13.20 10.12
N VAL A 7 11.64 12.93 9.07
CA VAL A 7 11.10 12.81 7.69
C VAL A 7 9.89 11.89 7.77
N ARG A 8 8.72 12.42 7.45
CA ARG A 8 7.47 11.64 7.42
C ARG A 8 7.62 10.50 6.43
N ARG A 9 7.24 9.30 6.85
CA ARG A 9 7.43 8.09 6.07
C ARG A 9 6.10 7.39 5.80
N ILE A 10 5.83 7.09 4.53
CA ILE A 10 4.68 6.29 4.09
C ILE A 10 5.21 4.96 3.59
N VAL A 11 4.90 3.86 4.27
CA VAL A 11 5.25 2.51 3.85
C VAL A 11 4.17 1.96 2.93
N VAL A 12 4.57 1.34 1.82
CA VAL A 12 3.67 0.73 0.85
C VAL A 12 4.06 -0.72 0.60
N GLY A 13 3.11 -1.64 0.76
CA GLY A 13 3.29 -3.03 0.36
C GLY A 13 3.15 -3.19 -1.15
N VAL A 14 4.18 -3.74 -1.80
CA VAL A 14 4.22 -3.97 -3.25
C VAL A 14 4.38 -5.46 -3.53
N ASP A 15 3.53 -6.02 -4.37
CA ASP A 15 3.57 -7.41 -4.83
C ASP A 15 3.52 -7.54 -6.35
N GLY A 16 3.51 -6.42 -7.07
CA GLY A 16 3.42 -6.34 -8.52
C GLY A 16 2.01 -6.43 -9.09
N SER A 17 0.99 -6.51 -8.25
CA SER A 17 -0.41 -6.41 -8.68
C SER A 17 -0.77 -4.97 -9.10
N GLU A 18 -1.81 -4.81 -9.93
CA GLU A 18 -2.32 -3.50 -10.32
C GLU A 18 -2.77 -2.70 -9.10
N GLU A 19 -3.33 -3.36 -8.10
CA GLU A 19 -3.77 -2.74 -6.86
C GLU A 19 -2.61 -2.25 -6.00
N SER A 20 -1.49 -2.98 -5.98
CA SER A 20 -0.29 -2.53 -5.27
C SER A 20 0.37 -1.33 -5.98
N VAL A 21 0.31 -1.28 -7.32
CA VAL A 21 0.74 -0.11 -8.10
C VAL A 21 -0.17 1.09 -7.85
N ALA A 22 -1.49 0.87 -7.79
CA ALA A 22 -2.44 1.92 -7.44
C ALA A 22 -2.21 2.46 -6.01
N ALA A 23 -1.92 1.57 -5.06
CA ALA A 23 -1.56 1.95 -3.70
C ALA A 23 -0.27 2.80 -3.68
N LEU A 24 0.72 2.44 -4.49
CA LEU A 24 1.97 3.19 -4.60
C LEU A 24 1.77 4.57 -5.24
N ARG A 25 0.93 4.69 -6.27
CA ARG A 25 0.55 5.99 -6.87
C ARG A 25 -0.14 6.88 -5.85
N TRP A 26 -1.10 6.33 -5.12
CA TRP A 26 -1.79 7.05 -4.05
C TRP A 26 -0.81 7.54 -2.97
N ALA A 27 0.12 6.68 -2.55
CA ALA A 27 1.14 7.03 -1.57
C ALA A 27 2.08 8.13 -2.07
N CYS A 28 2.50 8.10 -3.33
CA CYS A 28 3.30 9.17 -3.93
C CYS A 28 2.53 10.51 -3.97
N ARG A 29 1.24 10.50 -4.32
CA ARG A 29 0.39 11.70 -4.24
C ARG A 29 0.34 12.23 -2.81
N GLU A 30 0.06 11.39 -1.84
CA GLU A 30 -0.04 11.78 -0.44
C GLU A 30 1.30 12.30 0.10
N ALA A 31 2.41 11.67 -0.29
CA ALA A 31 3.76 12.10 0.06
C ALA A 31 4.08 13.49 -0.51
N SER A 32 3.65 13.79 -1.74
CA SER A 32 3.84 15.10 -2.35
C SER A 32 3.12 16.22 -1.59
N LEU A 33 1.96 15.92 -1.02
CA LEU A 33 1.15 16.88 -0.24
C LEU A 33 1.70 17.10 1.18
N ARG A 34 2.37 16.07 1.73
CA ARG A 34 2.83 16.07 3.14
C ARG A 34 4.33 16.29 3.30
N ALA A 35 5.06 16.47 2.21
CA ALA A 35 6.54 16.47 2.19
C ALA A 35 7.10 15.22 2.89
N ALA A 36 6.55 14.04 2.54
CA ALA A 36 6.95 12.75 3.06
C ALA A 36 7.81 11.96 2.07
N GLU A 37 8.53 10.96 2.55
CA GLU A 37 9.15 9.94 1.70
C GLU A 37 8.25 8.71 1.57
N VAL A 38 8.28 8.03 0.44
CA VAL A 38 7.63 6.74 0.22
C VAL A 38 8.64 5.62 0.36
N HIS A 39 8.27 4.58 1.11
CA HIS A 39 9.07 3.39 1.27
C HIS A 39 8.32 2.19 0.69
N ALA A 40 8.65 1.80 -0.53
CA ALA A 40 8.06 0.68 -1.23
C ALA A 40 8.71 -0.62 -0.80
N VAL A 41 7.96 -1.50 -0.16
CA VAL A 41 8.45 -2.75 0.45
C VAL A 41 7.84 -3.95 -0.26
N LEU A 42 8.69 -4.86 -0.74
CA LEU A 42 8.31 -6.15 -1.29
C LEU A 42 8.82 -7.26 -0.36
N ALA A 43 7.89 -8.06 0.15
CA ALA A 43 8.24 -9.24 0.92
C ALA A 43 8.51 -10.43 -0.01
N LEU A 44 9.67 -11.06 0.14
CA LEU A 44 10.04 -12.26 -0.58
C LEU A 44 9.80 -13.49 0.31
N GLU A 45 8.72 -14.20 0.08
CA GLU A 45 8.43 -15.41 0.85
C GLU A 45 9.27 -16.58 0.32
N ALA A 46 10.02 -17.22 1.22
CA ALA A 46 10.75 -18.44 0.90
C ALA A 46 9.77 -19.57 0.54
N ALA A 47 10.11 -20.36 -0.49
CA ALA A 47 9.27 -21.44 -1.00
C ALA A 47 8.84 -22.48 0.08
N CYS A 48 9.62 -22.61 1.16
CA CYS A 48 9.32 -23.52 2.26
C CYS A 48 8.15 -23.08 3.18
N HIS A 49 7.72 -21.83 3.11
CA HIS A 49 6.57 -21.34 3.89
C HIS A 49 5.23 -21.61 3.20
N GLN A 50 5.23 -22.22 2.01
CA GLN A 50 4.01 -22.56 1.27
C GLN A 50 3.38 -23.91 1.70
N VAL A 51 3.96 -24.62 2.66
CA VAL A 51 3.45 -25.91 3.12
C VAL A 51 2.44 -25.69 4.23
N ALA A 52 1.19 -25.92 3.90
CA ALA A 52 -0.01 -26.00 4.72
C ALA A 52 -0.91 -24.77 4.67
N SER A 53 -1.58 -24.60 3.54
CA SER A 53 -2.92 -24.04 3.59
C SER A 53 -3.80 -24.74 2.57
N TYR A 54 -4.78 -25.48 3.05
CA TYR A 54 -5.80 -26.12 2.25
C TYR A 54 -6.48 -25.10 1.34
N ALA A 55 -6.33 -25.34 0.03
CA ALA A 55 -7.26 -25.07 -1.03
C ALA A 55 -7.90 -23.68 -1.12
N VAL A 56 -7.19 -22.71 -1.62
CA VAL A 56 -7.65 -21.75 -2.64
C VAL A 56 -6.39 -21.38 -3.44
N PRO A 57 -6.41 -21.37 -4.79
CA PRO A 57 -5.29 -20.81 -5.55
C PRO A 57 -5.19 -19.32 -5.22
N ALA A 58 -4.31 -18.98 -4.30
CA ALA A 58 -3.91 -17.60 -4.11
C ALA A 58 -3.27 -17.11 -5.42
N PRO A 59 -3.54 -15.86 -5.85
CA PRO A 59 -2.80 -15.27 -6.95
C PRO A 59 -1.32 -15.42 -6.65
N ARG A 60 -0.56 -15.84 -7.66
CA ARG A 60 0.85 -16.19 -7.59
C ARG A 60 1.64 -15.10 -6.87
N GLN A 61 1.82 -15.30 -5.58
CA GLN A 61 2.85 -14.60 -4.84
C GLN A 61 4.16 -15.06 -5.45
N THR A 62 4.99 -14.12 -5.79
CA THR A 62 6.28 -14.32 -6.43
C THR A 62 7.19 -15.14 -5.53
N SER A 63 7.03 -16.49 -5.56
CA SER A 63 8.10 -17.41 -5.19
C SER A 63 9.21 -17.25 -6.23
N GLY A 64 9.79 -16.07 -6.27
CA GLY A 64 10.68 -15.63 -7.29
C GLY A 64 12.05 -15.39 -6.70
N SER A 65 13.06 -15.59 -7.53
CA SER A 65 14.41 -15.19 -7.22
C SER A 65 14.45 -13.70 -6.87
N TRP A 66 15.42 -13.26 -6.07
CA TRP A 66 15.71 -11.86 -5.77
C TRP A 66 15.73 -10.96 -7.01
N GLY A 67 16.17 -11.51 -8.16
CA GLY A 67 16.16 -10.81 -9.44
C GLY A 67 14.76 -10.47 -9.93
N ALA A 68 13.84 -11.42 -9.86
CA ALA A 68 12.45 -11.19 -10.25
C ALA A 68 11.74 -10.18 -9.30
N ALA A 69 11.97 -10.31 -8.00
CA ALA A 69 11.43 -9.37 -7.01
C ALA A 69 11.92 -7.94 -7.25
N ARG A 70 13.23 -7.78 -7.55
CA ARG A 70 13.81 -6.47 -7.88
C ARG A 70 13.20 -5.87 -9.14
N GLU A 71 12.97 -6.68 -10.17
CA GLU A 71 12.37 -6.20 -11.41
C GLU A 71 10.90 -5.79 -11.21
N VAL A 72 10.12 -6.56 -10.46
CA VAL A 72 8.74 -6.21 -10.09
C VAL A 72 8.72 -4.87 -9.36
N LEU A 73 9.54 -4.73 -8.31
CA LEU A 73 9.57 -3.51 -7.51
C LEU A 73 10.04 -2.29 -8.34
N ARG A 74 11.08 -2.46 -9.15
CA ARG A 74 11.59 -1.41 -10.06
C ARG A 74 10.50 -0.92 -11.02
N ARG A 75 9.76 -1.85 -11.65
CA ARG A 75 8.68 -1.52 -12.59
C ARG A 75 7.56 -0.78 -11.88
N SER A 76 7.07 -1.30 -10.76
CA SER A 76 6.01 -0.67 -9.98
C SER A 76 6.36 0.75 -9.55
N VAL A 77 7.60 0.94 -9.05
CA VAL A 77 8.08 2.26 -8.63
C VAL A 77 8.25 3.20 -9.82
N SER A 78 8.84 2.74 -10.93
CA SER A 78 9.00 3.57 -12.13
C SER A 78 7.66 4.08 -12.65
N GLU A 79 6.64 3.23 -12.65
CA GLU A 79 5.29 3.59 -13.09
C GLU A 79 4.64 4.63 -12.17
N ALA A 80 4.74 4.45 -10.86
CA ALA A 80 4.11 5.35 -9.90
C ALA A 80 4.87 6.67 -9.74
N ALA A 81 6.21 6.62 -9.65
CA ALA A 81 7.05 7.79 -9.39
C ALA A 81 7.12 8.75 -10.59
N SER A 82 6.91 8.27 -11.83
CA SER A 82 6.90 9.14 -13.02
C SER A 82 5.86 10.25 -12.94
N LEU A 83 4.80 10.06 -12.20
CA LEU A 83 3.73 11.04 -12.00
C LEU A 83 4.06 12.08 -10.91
N TYR A 84 5.04 11.78 -10.05
CA TYR A 84 5.40 12.61 -8.89
C TYR A 84 6.93 12.75 -8.76
N PRO A 85 7.61 13.43 -9.70
CA PRO A 85 9.07 13.47 -9.79
C PRO A 85 9.77 14.14 -8.59
N GLY A 86 9.02 14.89 -7.77
CA GLY A 86 9.53 15.52 -6.55
C GLY A 86 9.47 14.62 -5.30
N VAL A 87 8.90 13.43 -5.39
CA VAL A 87 8.75 12.51 -4.25
C VAL A 87 9.94 11.56 -4.18
N SER A 88 10.58 11.49 -3.02
CA SER A 88 11.61 10.49 -2.73
C SER A 88 10.95 9.13 -2.52
N VAL A 89 11.31 8.15 -3.35
CA VAL A 89 10.85 6.76 -3.21
C VAL A 89 12.05 5.86 -2.92
N ARG A 90 12.05 5.26 -1.73
CA ARG A 90 12.99 4.19 -1.36
C ARG A 90 12.35 2.83 -1.64
N THR A 91 13.20 1.85 -1.92
CA THR A 91 12.76 0.47 -2.21
C THR A 91 13.48 -0.50 -1.29
N ASP A 92 12.73 -1.47 -0.77
CA ASP A 92 13.28 -2.55 0.03
C ASP A 92 12.67 -3.88 -0.36
N ILE A 93 13.51 -4.92 -0.37
CA ILE A 93 13.11 -6.32 -0.54
C ILE A 93 13.56 -7.08 0.69
N THR A 94 12.62 -7.56 1.46
CA THR A 94 12.91 -8.27 2.71
C THR A 94 12.35 -9.68 2.65
N GLU A 95 13.19 -10.67 2.99
CA GLU A 95 12.76 -12.07 3.08
C GLU A 95 11.89 -12.29 4.32
N GLY A 96 10.74 -12.94 4.13
CA GLY A 96 9.83 -13.27 5.21
C GLY A 96 8.35 -13.23 4.81
N LEU A 97 7.49 -13.53 5.78
CA LEU A 97 6.04 -13.43 5.61
C LEU A 97 5.61 -11.98 5.39
N ALA A 98 4.87 -11.71 4.33
CA ALA A 98 4.52 -10.36 3.90
C ALA A 98 3.94 -9.50 5.04
N ALA A 99 2.99 -10.03 5.82
CA ALA A 99 2.40 -9.28 6.92
C ALA A 99 3.43 -8.89 7.99
N ARG A 100 4.37 -9.79 8.32
CA ARG A 100 5.40 -9.52 9.31
C ARG A 100 6.39 -8.47 8.82
N VAL A 101 6.87 -8.63 7.59
CA VAL A 101 7.78 -7.65 6.96
C VAL A 101 7.16 -6.26 6.96
N LEU A 102 5.91 -6.15 6.52
CA LEU A 102 5.20 -4.87 6.47
C LEU A 102 4.99 -4.24 7.86
N LEU A 103 4.66 -5.06 8.86
CA LEU A 103 4.50 -4.58 10.24
C LEU A 103 5.83 -4.11 10.85
N ASP A 104 6.95 -4.76 10.54
CA ASP A 104 8.27 -4.34 11.00
C ASP A 104 8.66 -3.00 10.38
N HIS A 105 8.43 -2.79 9.09
CA HIS A 105 8.64 -1.49 8.44
C HIS A 105 7.67 -0.39 8.92
N ALA A 106 6.45 -0.78 9.29
CA ALA A 106 5.43 0.16 9.78
C ALA A 106 5.75 0.76 11.16
N ARG A 107 6.69 0.21 11.92
CA ARG A 107 7.08 0.73 13.24
C ARG A 107 7.65 2.14 13.21
N GLU A 108 8.28 2.49 12.10
CA GLU A 108 8.89 3.80 11.88
C GLU A 108 8.14 4.61 10.82
N ALA A 109 6.89 4.25 10.54
CA ALA A 109 6.06 4.88 9.52
C ALA A 109 4.92 5.69 10.14
N ASP A 110 4.58 6.79 9.48
CA ASP A 110 3.36 7.55 9.79
C ASP A 110 2.10 6.89 9.23
N MET A 111 2.28 6.01 8.23
CA MET A 111 1.18 5.35 7.54
C MET A 111 1.65 4.10 6.81
N LEU A 112 0.82 3.05 6.80
CA LEU A 112 0.96 1.86 5.96
C LEU A 112 -0.14 1.83 4.90
N VAL A 113 0.25 1.70 3.62
CA VAL A 113 -0.67 1.68 2.48
C VAL A 113 -0.62 0.33 1.79
N LEU A 114 -1.78 -0.28 1.55
CA LEU A 114 -1.91 -1.59 0.93
C LEU A 114 -2.95 -1.56 -0.20
N GLY A 115 -2.66 -2.22 -1.30
CA GLY A 115 -3.61 -2.50 -2.37
C GLY A 115 -4.52 -3.66 -2.02
N ARG A 116 -5.79 -3.60 -2.42
CA ARG A 116 -6.76 -4.65 -2.21
C ARG A 116 -7.34 -5.13 -3.53
N THR A 117 -7.12 -6.41 -3.87
CA THR A 117 -7.81 -7.06 -4.98
C THR A 117 -9.32 -7.16 -4.71
N ALA A 118 -10.12 -6.88 -5.73
CA ALA A 118 -11.57 -7.08 -5.65
C ALA A 118 -11.89 -8.58 -5.76
N HIS A 119 -12.19 -9.21 -4.64
CA HIS A 119 -12.70 -10.57 -4.61
C HIS A 119 -14.17 -10.56 -4.17
N GLY A 120 -15.10 -10.56 -5.16
CA GLY A 120 -16.54 -10.66 -4.95
C GLY A 120 -17.28 -9.34 -4.65
N PRO A 121 -18.61 -9.39 -4.54
CA PRO A 121 -19.48 -8.22 -4.42
C PRO A 121 -19.43 -7.53 -3.05
N ASP A 122 -18.83 -8.16 -2.05
CA ASP A 122 -18.75 -7.63 -0.70
C ASP A 122 -17.41 -6.88 -0.49
N PRO A 123 -17.44 -5.55 -0.34
CA PRO A 123 -16.23 -4.75 -0.14
C PRO A 123 -15.48 -5.10 1.15
N TYR A 124 -16.12 -5.73 2.13
CA TYR A 124 -15.51 -6.11 3.41
C TYR A 124 -14.98 -7.55 3.43
N ARG A 125 -15.49 -8.44 2.60
CA ARG A 125 -15.05 -9.83 2.51
C ARG A 125 -13.77 -10.05 1.69
N GLY A 126 -13.33 -9.05 0.92
CA GLY A 126 -12.17 -9.15 0.04
C GLY A 126 -10.81 -8.85 0.68
N ALA A 127 -10.71 -8.61 1.98
CA ALA A 127 -9.43 -8.38 2.63
C ALA A 127 -8.64 -9.70 2.72
N GLY A 128 -7.56 -9.80 1.95
CA GLY A 128 -6.64 -10.94 2.02
C GLY A 128 -6.00 -11.10 3.42
N PRO A 129 -5.30 -12.22 3.66
CA PRO A 129 -4.72 -12.52 4.96
C PRO A 129 -3.73 -11.44 5.42
N VAL A 130 -2.91 -10.91 4.53
CA VAL A 130 -1.94 -9.83 4.82
C VAL A 130 -2.65 -8.59 5.34
N ILE A 131 -3.68 -8.12 4.63
CA ILE A 131 -4.45 -6.93 5.02
C ILE A 131 -5.09 -7.14 6.40
N ARG A 132 -5.69 -8.29 6.64
CA ARG A 132 -6.34 -8.59 7.94
C ARG A 132 -5.36 -8.58 9.11
N VAL A 133 -4.15 -9.09 8.90
CA VAL A 133 -3.11 -9.05 9.94
C VAL A 133 -2.63 -7.63 10.16
N CYS A 134 -2.35 -6.88 9.10
CA CYS A 134 -1.92 -5.48 9.19
C CYS A 134 -2.98 -4.59 9.87
N LEU A 135 -4.28 -4.74 9.53
CA LEU A 135 -5.35 -3.99 10.18
C LEU A 135 -5.46 -4.22 11.69
N ARG A 136 -5.07 -5.42 12.17
CA ARG A 136 -5.12 -5.73 13.60
C ARG A 136 -3.88 -5.31 14.37
N ALA A 137 -2.72 -5.29 13.74
CA ALA A 137 -1.43 -5.24 14.43
C ALA A 137 -0.54 -4.06 14.03
N ALA A 138 -0.93 -3.25 13.04
CA ALA A 138 -0.11 -2.12 12.61
C ALA A 138 0.00 -1.07 13.72
N PRO A 139 1.21 -0.55 13.98
CA PRO A 139 1.45 0.51 14.97
C PRO A 139 1.09 1.91 14.45
N CYS A 140 0.72 2.03 13.17
CA CYS A 140 0.33 3.27 12.50
C CYS A 140 -1.00 3.09 11.75
N PRO A 141 -1.65 4.17 11.28
CA PRO A 141 -2.81 4.10 10.41
C PRO A 141 -2.57 3.25 9.17
N VAL A 142 -3.55 2.40 8.82
CA VAL A 142 -3.53 1.56 7.61
C VAL A 142 -4.54 2.08 6.61
N VAL A 143 -4.08 2.39 5.40
CA VAL A 143 -4.90 2.81 4.28
C VAL A 143 -5.01 1.67 3.28
N ILE A 144 -6.23 1.34 2.88
CA ILE A 144 -6.51 0.30 1.90
C ILE A 144 -7.01 0.93 0.61
N ILE A 145 -6.28 0.70 -0.47
CA ILE A 145 -6.63 1.18 -1.80
C ILE A 145 -7.36 0.07 -2.54
N GLY A 146 -8.65 0.29 -2.79
CA GLY A 146 -9.48 -0.64 -3.56
C GLY A 146 -9.47 -0.34 -5.06
N PRO A 147 -10.03 -1.24 -5.90
CA PRO A 147 -10.02 -1.11 -7.35
C PRO A 147 -10.76 0.14 -7.86
N ALA A 148 -11.79 0.61 -7.17
CA ALA A 148 -12.48 1.84 -7.53
C ALA A 148 -11.57 3.09 -7.37
N ALA A 149 -10.68 3.10 -6.38
CA ALA A 149 -9.72 4.19 -6.18
C ALA A 149 -8.56 4.11 -7.19
N ALA A 150 -8.28 2.92 -7.74
CA ALA A 150 -7.31 2.74 -8.81
C ALA A 150 -7.78 3.33 -10.14
N ALA A 151 -9.09 3.29 -10.40
CA ALA A 151 -9.70 3.82 -11.62
C ALA A 151 -9.90 5.36 -11.60
N SER A 152 -9.94 5.96 -10.42
CA SER A 152 -10.18 7.41 -10.26
C SER A 152 -8.86 8.17 -10.40
N HIS A 153 -8.35 8.31 -11.62
CA HIS A 153 -7.25 9.24 -11.94
C HIS A 153 -7.74 10.68 -12.13
N ASP A 154 -9.05 10.88 -12.00
CA ASP A 154 -9.66 12.20 -12.07
C ASP A 154 -9.85 12.77 -10.65
N ASP A 155 -9.59 14.07 -10.49
CA ASP A 155 -9.84 14.87 -9.28
C ASP A 155 -11.33 14.93 -8.87
N HIS A 156 -12.12 13.95 -9.26
CA HIS A 156 -13.54 13.88 -8.98
C HIS A 156 -13.76 13.45 -7.53
N VAL A 157 -13.97 14.42 -6.68
CA VAL A 157 -14.54 14.20 -5.33
C VAL A 157 -15.91 13.55 -5.52
N PRO A 158 -16.18 12.34 -5.02
CA PRO A 158 -17.46 11.68 -5.18
C PRO A 158 -18.61 12.61 -4.72
N GLU A 159 -19.71 12.64 -5.45
CA GLU A 159 -20.88 13.48 -5.10
C GLU A 159 -21.38 13.27 -3.67
N SER A 160 -21.17 12.07 -3.11
CA SER A 160 -21.46 11.78 -1.71
C SER A 160 -20.67 12.65 -0.74
N TRP A 161 -19.42 12.99 -1.06
CA TRP A 161 -18.56 13.86 -0.25
C TRP A 161 -18.90 15.34 -0.43
N GLN A 162 -19.33 15.74 -1.62
CA GLN A 162 -19.83 17.11 -1.88
C GLN A 162 -21.08 17.41 -1.04
N ARG A 163 -21.97 16.43 -0.87
CA ARG A 163 -23.14 16.55 0.01
C ARG A 163 -22.76 16.68 1.49
N THR A 164 -21.74 15.96 1.94
CA THR A 164 -21.26 16.03 3.33
C THR A 164 -20.64 17.40 3.63
N GLN A 165 -19.88 17.98 2.69
CA GLN A 165 -19.35 19.35 2.85
C GLN A 165 -20.46 20.41 2.89
N ALA A 166 -21.50 20.27 2.08
CA ALA A 166 -22.64 21.19 2.11
C ALA A 166 -23.36 21.16 3.46
N TYR A 167 -23.49 19.99 4.09
CA TYR A 167 -24.08 19.86 5.42
C TYR A 167 -23.24 20.54 6.51
N LEU A 168 -21.90 20.42 6.44
CA LEU A 168 -21.01 21.04 7.42
C LEU A 168 -20.93 22.57 7.28
N THR A 169 -21.18 23.10 6.08
CA THR A 169 -21.18 24.56 5.84
C THR A 169 -22.51 25.20 6.18
N ALA A 170 -23.61 24.46 6.11
CA ALA A 170 -24.98 24.98 6.45
C ALA A 170 -25.28 24.96 7.97
N ALA A 171 -24.41 24.33 8.78
CA ALA A 171 -24.56 24.21 10.24
C ALA A 171 -23.75 25.26 11.05
N ARG A 172 -23.28 26.33 10.39
CA ARG A 172 -22.67 27.51 11.05
C ARG A 172 -23.59 28.75 10.90
#